data_b62c81aebed3515b24bbe5be0716da00
#
_entry.id   b62c81aebed3515b24bbe5be0716da00
#
_cell.length_a   1.000
_cell.length_b   1.000
_cell.length_c   1.000
_cell.angle_alpha   90.00
_cell.angle_beta   90.00
_cell.angle_gamma   90.00
#
_symmetry.space_group_name_H-M   'P 1'
#
loop_
_entity.id
_entity.type
_entity.pdbx_description
1 polymer ?
#
loop_
_entity_poly.entity_id
_entity_poly.type
_entity_poly.pdbx_seq_one_letter_code
_entity_poly.pdbx_strand_id
1 'polypeptide(L)'
;MREILGRRRKLRSRRTRGSAPAACPDLTHPTDQPDLTDVAVAAIHRHWPVVPGARLSPGTPTGCGCPDPECALPGDHPADPGLLAATTDERMVRWWWSERPAAPVLLATGHGASAVSLPAVAAARALTALDRAGVATGAVLATPERWALLVAPYSLPRLGELLYAKDHVPGSLRFHGEGGYLLLPPSAKEAGRVRWERPPTASPDGPALPEVGTVLDALVDTLNATGVNATDL
;
A
#
# COMPACT_ATOMS: atom_id res chain seq x y z
N MET A 1 68.89 23.40 62.92
CA MET A 1 68.01 22.93 64.02
C MET A 1 66.59 23.39 63.73
N ARG A 2 65.66 22.46 63.70
CA ARG A 2 64.17 22.52 63.53
C ARG A 2 63.59 22.73 62.12
N GLU A 3 63.25 21.59 61.58
CA GLU A 3 62.24 21.41 60.54
C GLU A 3 60.86 22.01 60.90
N ILE A 4 60.22 22.58 59.94
CA ILE A 4 58.71 22.77 59.98
C ILE A 4 58.11 22.23 58.70
N LEU A 5 57.45 21.09 58.87
CA LEU A 5 56.68 20.44 57.83
C LEU A 5 55.49 21.29 57.42
N GLY A 6 55.44 21.70 56.17
CA GLY A 6 54.23 22.28 55.52
C GLY A 6 53.30 21.21 54.93
N ARG A 7 52.14 21.02 55.53
CA ARG A 7 51.09 20.11 55.04
C ARG A 7 50.50 20.63 53.72
N ARG A 8 50.70 19.92 52.60
CA ARG A 8 50.02 20.17 51.36
C ARG A 8 48.58 19.62 51.50
N ARG A 9 47.59 20.52 51.48
CA ARG A 9 46.17 20.20 51.30
C ARG A 9 45.93 19.72 49.87
N LYS A 10 45.52 18.44 49.66
CA LYS A 10 44.98 17.91 48.41
C LYS A 10 43.62 18.52 48.17
N LEU A 11 43.48 19.40 47.17
CA LEU A 11 42.19 19.78 46.63
C LEU A 11 41.60 18.55 45.92
N ARG A 12 40.48 18.04 46.44
CA ARG A 12 39.65 17.06 45.74
C ARG A 12 38.88 17.78 44.63
N SER A 13 39.26 17.55 43.39
CA SER A 13 38.51 17.91 42.23
C SER A 13 37.16 17.16 42.23
N ARG A 14 36.06 17.88 42.42
CA ARG A 14 34.72 17.37 42.20
C ARG A 14 34.54 17.18 40.68
N ARG A 15 34.64 15.94 40.21
CA ARG A 15 34.12 15.57 38.87
C ARG A 15 32.62 15.79 38.88
N THR A 16 32.17 16.82 38.22
CA THR A 16 30.77 16.95 37.78
C THR A 16 30.45 15.80 36.83
N ARG A 17 29.54 14.91 37.24
CA ARG A 17 28.96 13.92 36.34
C ARG A 17 28.23 14.71 35.27
N GLY A 18 28.77 14.72 34.06
CA GLY A 18 28.04 15.14 32.87
C GLY A 18 26.83 14.21 32.70
N SER A 19 25.66 14.78 32.77
CA SER A 19 24.43 14.09 32.37
C SER A 19 24.59 13.69 30.92
N ALA A 20 24.54 12.39 30.62
CA ALA A 20 24.42 11.90 29.27
C ALA A 20 23.11 12.48 28.67
N PRO A 21 23.11 12.89 27.39
CA PRO A 21 21.87 13.30 26.73
C PRO A 21 20.90 12.14 26.81
N ALA A 22 19.67 12.45 27.23
CA ALA A 22 18.57 11.49 27.22
C ALA A 22 18.45 10.89 25.81
N ALA A 23 18.58 9.57 25.71
CA ALA A 23 18.30 8.85 24.48
C ALA A 23 16.88 9.21 24.05
N CYS A 24 16.71 9.66 22.81
CA CYS A 24 15.39 9.80 22.22
C CYS A 24 14.64 8.48 22.41
N PRO A 25 13.40 8.50 22.89
CA PRO A 25 12.62 7.28 22.97
C PRO A 25 12.47 6.74 21.55
N ASP A 26 12.86 5.48 21.40
CA ASP A 26 12.68 4.70 20.18
C ASP A 26 11.17 4.57 19.95
N LEU A 27 10.63 5.37 19.03
CA LEU A 27 9.20 5.42 18.68
C LEU A 27 8.77 4.26 17.78
N THR A 28 9.56 3.20 17.72
CA THR A 28 9.19 1.97 17.03
C THR A 28 8.60 0.97 18.02
N HIS A 29 7.40 1.27 18.55
CA HIS A 29 6.58 0.24 19.14
C HIS A 29 5.99 -0.64 18.02
N PRO A 30 6.21 -1.98 18.03
CA PRO A 30 5.65 -2.91 17.04
C PRO A 30 4.12 -3.08 17.16
N THR A 31 3.46 -2.39 18.08
CA THR A 31 2.07 -2.62 18.47
C THR A 31 1.03 -1.79 17.71
N ASP A 32 1.41 -0.99 16.72
CA ASP A 32 0.47 -0.09 16.04
C ASP A 32 0.15 -0.50 14.58
N GLN A 33 0.53 -1.72 14.18
CA GLN A 33 0.07 -2.25 12.90
C GLN A 33 -1.29 -2.93 13.09
N PRO A 34 -2.30 -2.55 12.28
CA PRO A 34 -3.60 -3.22 12.34
C PRO A 34 -3.44 -4.72 12.04
N ASP A 35 -4.19 -5.55 12.75
CA ASP A 35 -4.27 -6.98 12.49
C ASP A 35 -4.75 -7.19 11.04
N LEU A 36 -4.09 -8.06 10.30
CA LEU A 36 -4.47 -8.37 8.92
C LEU A 36 -5.86 -9.01 8.84
N THR A 37 -6.31 -9.68 9.90
CA THR A 37 -7.70 -10.14 10.02
C THR A 37 -8.67 -8.97 10.02
N ASP A 38 -8.39 -7.93 10.79
CA ASP A 38 -9.24 -6.74 10.86
C ASP A 38 -9.26 -5.98 9.52
N VAL A 39 -8.11 -5.93 8.83
CA VAL A 39 -8.02 -5.35 7.49
C VAL A 39 -8.89 -6.13 6.50
N ALA A 40 -8.81 -7.46 6.52
CA ALA A 40 -9.60 -8.32 5.64
C ALA A 40 -11.10 -8.19 5.94
N VAL A 41 -11.49 -8.18 7.22
CA VAL A 41 -12.89 -7.97 7.65
C VAL A 41 -13.38 -6.58 7.25
N ALA A 42 -12.57 -5.53 7.43
CA ALA A 42 -12.92 -4.18 6.99
C ALA A 42 -13.10 -4.07 5.48
N ALA A 43 -12.37 -4.85 4.68
CA ALA A 43 -12.52 -4.90 3.24
C ALA A 43 -13.85 -5.57 2.83
N ILE A 44 -14.19 -6.72 3.41
CA ILE A 44 -15.45 -7.41 3.06
C ILE A 44 -16.69 -6.66 3.49
N HIS A 45 -16.64 -5.86 4.56
CA HIS A 45 -17.73 -4.96 4.94
C HIS A 45 -17.95 -3.83 3.92
N ARG A 46 -17.00 -3.62 3.00
CA ARG A 46 -17.13 -2.76 1.81
C ARG A 46 -17.50 -3.54 0.56
N HIS A 47 -17.91 -4.79 0.71
CA HIS A 47 -18.17 -5.72 -0.39
C HIS A 47 -16.95 -5.94 -1.31
N TRP A 48 -15.74 -5.78 -0.78
CA TRP A 48 -14.49 -6.06 -1.47
C TRP A 48 -14.07 -7.51 -1.21
N PRO A 49 -14.16 -8.41 -2.21
CA PRO A 49 -13.74 -9.79 -2.01
C PRO A 49 -12.23 -9.86 -1.74
N VAL A 50 -11.84 -10.66 -0.75
CA VAL A 50 -10.44 -10.82 -0.37
C VAL A 50 -9.99 -12.28 -0.41
N VAL A 51 -8.66 -12.46 -0.55
CA VAL A 51 -8.00 -13.75 -0.48
C VAL A 51 -6.61 -13.58 0.16
N PRO A 52 -6.09 -14.59 0.88
CA PRO A 52 -4.72 -14.54 1.39
C PRO A 52 -3.67 -14.49 0.28
N GLY A 53 -2.71 -13.59 0.41
CA GLY A 53 -1.55 -13.51 -0.47
C GLY A 53 -0.35 -14.32 0.02
N ALA A 54 0.59 -14.57 -0.87
CA ALA A 54 1.90 -15.09 -0.53
C ALA A 54 2.68 -14.02 0.26
N ARG A 55 3.27 -14.41 1.38
CA ARG A 55 4.05 -13.49 2.21
C ARG A 55 5.50 -13.41 1.71
N LEU A 56 6.14 -12.29 1.98
CA LEU A 56 7.60 -12.21 1.90
C LEU A 56 8.24 -13.18 2.89
N SER A 57 9.28 -13.87 2.46
CA SER A 57 10.05 -14.82 3.26
C SER A 57 11.55 -14.56 3.06
N PRO A 58 12.12 -13.59 3.79
CA PRO A 58 13.55 -13.31 3.73
C PRO A 58 14.34 -14.59 4.04
N GLY A 59 15.32 -14.92 3.19
CA GLY A 59 16.12 -16.14 3.32
C GLY A 59 15.72 -17.28 2.39
N THR A 60 14.60 -17.18 1.66
CA THR A 60 14.32 -18.04 0.51
C THR A 60 14.98 -17.46 -0.75
N PRO A 61 15.31 -18.29 -1.77
CA PRO A 61 15.97 -17.82 -2.99
C PRO A 61 15.24 -16.69 -3.71
N THR A 62 13.91 -16.72 -3.70
CA THR A 62 13.05 -15.72 -4.34
C THR A 62 12.56 -14.65 -3.39
N GLY A 63 12.85 -14.70 -2.09
CA GLY A 63 12.25 -13.81 -1.10
C GLY A 63 10.74 -14.03 -0.86
N CYS A 64 10.15 -15.06 -1.46
CA CYS A 64 8.73 -15.42 -1.37
C CYS A 64 8.49 -16.68 -0.54
N GLY A 65 7.39 -16.73 0.19
CA GLY A 65 6.94 -17.91 0.93
C GLY A 65 6.08 -18.88 0.10
N CYS A 66 5.96 -18.70 -1.21
CA CYS A 66 5.28 -19.62 -2.10
C CYS A 66 6.18 -20.81 -2.48
N PRO A 67 5.62 -21.93 -2.99
CA PRO A 67 6.40 -23.09 -3.38
C PRO A 67 7.15 -22.93 -4.72
N ASP A 68 6.91 -21.86 -5.47
CA ASP A 68 7.57 -21.61 -6.75
C ASP A 68 9.01 -21.15 -6.53
N PRO A 69 10.03 -21.92 -7.00
CA PRO A 69 11.44 -21.55 -6.85
C PRO A 69 11.88 -20.39 -7.77
N GLU A 70 11.05 -20.01 -8.74
CA GLU A 70 11.30 -18.92 -9.69
C GLU A 70 10.25 -17.81 -9.57
N CYS A 71 9.67 -17.63 -8.39
CA CYS A 71 8.62 -16.66 -8.15
C CYS A 71 9.00 -15.24 -8.64
N ALA A 72 8.31 -14.77 -9.67
CA ALA A 72 8.57 -13.47 -10.29
C ALA A 72 7.95 -12.28 -9.52
N LEU A 73 7.07 -12.55 -8.55
CA LEU A 73 6.31 -11.51 -7.82
C LEU A 73 6.35 -11.77 -6.30
N PRO A 74 7.51 -11.69 -5.64
CA PRO A 74 7.62 -11.99 -4.23
C PRO A 74 6.70 -11.13 -3.36
N GLY A 75 5.78 -11.80 -2.63
CA GLY A 75 4.82 -11.14 -1.76
C GLY A 75 3.67 -10.41 -2.46
N ASP A 76 3.58 -10.47 -3.79
CA ASP A 76 2.57 -9.75 -4.59
C ASP A 76 1.78 -10.68 -5.51
N HIS A 77 1.30 -11.79 -4.98
CA HIS A 77 0.42 -12.73 -5.69
C HIS A 77 -0.44 -13.54 -4.71
N PRO A 78 -1.58 -14.11 -5.17
CA PRO A 78 -2.38 -15.03 -4.37
C PRO A 78 -1.56 -16.25 -3.91
N ALA A 79 -1.87 -16.73 -2.70
CA ALA A 79 -1.36 -18.00 -2.18
C ALA A 79 -2.39 -19.12 -2.46
N ASP A 80 -2.43 -20.13 -1.61
CA ASP A 80 -3.51 -21.11 -1.55
C ASP A 80 -4.50 -20.66 -0.45
N PRO A 81 -5.80 -20.46 -0.76
CA PRO A 81 -6.46 -20.66 -2.06
C PRO A 81 -6.06 -19.58 -3.08
N GLY A 82 -6.20 -19.91 -4.38
CA GLY A 82 -5.95 -18.97 -5.47
C GLY A 82 -7.00 -17.85 -5.56
N LEU A 83 -6.78 -16.90 -6.48
CA LEU A 83 -7.61 -15.70 -6.64
C LEU A 83 -9.11 -15.99 -6.83
N LEU A 84 -9.45 -17.09 -7.51
CA LEU A 84 -10.84 -17.47 -7.75
C LEU A 84 -11.64 -17.82 -6.48
N ALA A 85 -10.94 -18.07 -5.36
CA ALA A 85 -11.59 -18.31 -4.07
C ALA A 85 -11.89 -17.03 -3.29
N ALA A 86 -11.53 -15.84 -3.83
CA ALA A 86 -11.78 -14.57 -3.15
C ALA A 86 -13.26 -14.44 -2.74
N THR A 87 -13.49 -14.01 -1.51
CA THR A 87 -14.81 -14.04 -0.90
C THR A 87 -15.08 -12.81 -0.04
N THR A 88 -16.37 -12.55 0.19
CA THR A 88 -16.88 -11.63 1.21
C THR A 88 -17.50 -12.34 2.40
N ASP A 89 -17.39 -13.69 2.49
CA ASP A 89 -17.85 -14.46 3.63
C ASP A 89 -16.92 -14.26 4.83
N GLU A 90 -17.41 -13.59 5.88
CA GLU A 90 -16.63 -13.27 7.07
C GLU A 90 -16.13 -14.52 7.81
N ARG A 91 -16.89 -15.63 7.81
CA ARG A 91 -16.48 -16.88 8.48
C ARG A 91 -15.26 -17.46 7.80
N MET A 92 -15.26 -17.47 6.44
CA MET A 92 -14.13 -17.93 5.65
C MET A 92 -12.91 -17.03 5.83
N VAL A 93 -13.11 -15.71 5.80
CA VAL A 93 -12.06 -14.72 6.01
C VAL A 93 -11.40 -14.92 7.38
N ARG A 94 -12.18 -14.95 8.45
CA ARG A 94 -11.64 -15.17 9.81
C ARG A 94 -10.92 -16.51 9.95
N TRP A 95 -11.42 -17.57 9.30
CA TRP A 95 -10.74 -18.86 9.28
C TRP A 95 -9.40 -18.79 8.57
N TRP A 96 -9.29 -18.17 7.39
CA TRP A 96 -8.02 -18.06 6.68
C TRP A 96 -6.95 -17.33 7.50
N TRP A 97 -7.31 -16.21 8.12
CA TRP A 97 -6.32 -15.45 8.90
C TRP A 97 -6.07 -16.04 10.28
N SER A 98 -6.94 -16.87 10.83
CA SER A 98 -6.62 -17.68 12.03
C SER A 98 -5.53 -18.72 11.75
N GLU A 99 -5.57 -19.35 10.56
CA GLU A 99 -4.57 -20.31 10.14
C GLU A 99 -3.26 -19.64 9.65
N ARG A 100 -3.37 -18.43 9.11
CA ARG A 100 -2.27 -17.69 8.49
C ARG A 100 -2.29 -16.21 8.87
N PRO A 101 -2.03 -15.84 10.13
CA PRO A 101 -2.19 -14.47 10.62
C PRO A 101 -1.25 -13.45 9.95
N ALA A 102 -0.15 -13.90 9.34
CA ALA A 102 0.80 -13.05 8.63
C ALA A 102 0.58 -13.01 7.10
N ALA A 103 -0.49 -13.62 6.57
CA ALA A 103 -0.77 -13.59 5.14
C ALA A 103 -1.20 -12.18 4.70
N PRO A 104 -0.57 -11.61 3.67
CA PRO A 104 -1.01 -10.34 3.09
C PRO A 104 -2.46 -10.42 2.64
N VAL A 105 -3.18 -9.30 2.69
CA VAL A 105 -4.57 -9.21 2.24
C VAL A 105 -4.58 -8.77 0.79
N LEU A 106 -5.10 -9.62 -0.10
CA LEU A 106 -5.34 -9.29 -1.50
C LEU A 106 -6.82 -8.97 -1.70
N LEU A 107 -7.11 -7.81 -2.25
CA LEU A 107 -8.40 -7.44 -2.81
C LEU A 107 -8.49 -8.01 -4.22
N ALA A 108 -9.45 -8.89 -4.49
CA ALA A 108 -9.79 -9.31 -5.85
C ALA A 108 -10.60 -8.21 -6.54
N THR A 109 -10.11 -7.71 -7.68
CA THR A 109 -10.77 -6.64 -8.42
C THR A 109 -11.84 -7.16 -9.38
N GLY A 110 -12.78 -6.29 -9.76
CA GLY A 110 -13.83 -6.58 -10.75
C GLY A 110 -15.25 -6.70 -10.17
N HIS A 111 -15.41 -7.04 -8.89
CA HIS A 111 -16.74 -7.25 -8.31
C HIS A 111 -17.13 -6.18 -7.26
N GLY A 112 -16.28 -5.85 -6.34
CA GLY A 112 -16.56 -4.83 -5.32
C GLY A 112 -15.84 -3.51 -5.59
N ALA A 113 -14.67 -3.62 -6.20
CA ALA A 113 -13.86 -2.50 -6.66
C ALA A 113 -13.03 -2.93 -7.86
N SER A 114 -12.65 -1.95 -8.66
CA SER A 114 -11.62 -2.04 -9.70
C SER A 114 -10.60 -0.94 -9.47
N ALA A 115 -9.56 -0.84 -10.30
CA ALA A 115 -8.62 0.26 -10.17
C ALA A 115 -7.96 0.64 -11.49
N VAL A 116 -7.44 1.87 -11.52
CA VAL A 116 -6.48 2.34 -12.52
C VAL A 116 -5.19 2.67 -11.82
N SER A 117 -4.06 2.13 -12.27
CA SER A 117 -2.77 2.39 -11.65
C SER A 117 -1.76 2.99 -12.63
N LEU A 118 -0.84 3.78 -12.08
CA LEU A 118 0.20 4.47 -12.83
C LEU A 118 1.48 4.60 -11.97
N PRO A 119 2.65 4.90 -12.56
CA PRO A 119 3.89 5.09 -11.81
C PRO A 119 3.75 6.12 -10.70
N ALA A 120 4.40 5.90 -9.55
CA ALA A 120 4.19 6.69 -8.33
C ALA A 120 4.38 8.19 -8.52
N VAL A 121 5.41 8.60 -9.26
CA VAL A 121 5.69 10.03 -9.53
C VAL A 121 4.58 10.66 -10.36
N ALA A 122 4.12 9.98 -11.42
CA ALA A 122 3.02 10.43 -12.24
C ALA A 122 1.71 10.47 -11.45
N ALA A 123 1.47 9.47 -10.61
CA ALA A 123 0.29 9.38 -9.74
C ALA A 123 0.20 10.53 -8.75
N ALA A 124 1.30 10.87 -8.08
CA ALA A 124 1.34 11.98 -7.12
C ALA A 124 1.00 13.32 -7.79
N ARG A 125 1.55 13.55 -9.00
CA ARG A 125 1.24 14.75 -9.80
C ARG A 125 -0.21 14.76 -10.26
N ALA A 126 -0.68 13.62 -10.80
CA ALA A 126 -2.05 13.47 -11.26
C ALA A 126 -3.05 13.69 -10.11
N LEU A 127 -2.84 13.08 -8.94
CA LEU A 127 -3.72 13.23 -7.79
C LEU A 127 -3.81 14.70 -7.34
N THR A 128 -2.66 15.40 -7.30
CA THR A 128 -2.64 16.84 -6.99
C THR A 128 -3.43 17.67 -8.01
N ALA A 129 -3.35 17.33 -9.30
CA ALA A 129 -4.07 18.05 -10.36
C ALA A 129 -5.58 17.75 -10.29
N LEU A 130 -5.96 16.49 -10.05
CA LEU A 130 -7.35 16.06 -9.87
C LEU A 130 -8.00 16.78 -8.68
N ASP A 131 -7.28 16.88 -7.56
CA ASP A 131 -7.75 17.62 -6.37
C ASP A 131 -7.99 19.11 -6.67
N ARG A 132 -7.09 19.75 -7.41
CA ARG A 132 -7.25 21.16 -7.84
C ARG A 132 -8.42 21.35 -8.80
N ALA A 133 -8.68 20.36 -9.65
CA ALA A 133 -9.80 20.37 -10.57
C ALA A 133 -11.14 19.99 -9.91
N GLY A 134 -11.14 19.63 -8.63
CA GLY A 134 -12.35 19.21 -7.91
C GLY A 134 -12.89 17.86 -8.37
N VAL A 135 -12.07 17.03 -9.02
CA VAL A 135 -12.46 15.69 -9.46
C VAL A 135 -12.44 14.75 -8.25
N ALA A 136 -13.61 14.18 -7.94
CA ALA A 136 -13.71 13.21 -6.87
C ALA A 136 -12.91 11.94 -7.23
N THR A 137 -11.85 11.67 -6.48
CA THR A 137 -11.11 10.41 -6.57
C THR A 137 -11.47 9.52 -5.39
N GLY A 138 -11.60 8.23 -5.63
CA GLY A 138 -11.82 7.23 -4.59
C GLY A 138 -10.61 7.04 -3.69
N ALA A 139 -10.59 5.92 -2.97
CA ALA A 139 -9.43 5.51 -2.20
C ALA A 139 -8.22 5.29 -3.11
N VAL A 140 -7.03 5.61 -2.61
CA VAL A 140 -5.77 5.50 -3.37
C VAL A 140 -4.78 4.66 -2.59
N LEU A 141 -4.38 3.54 -3.18
CA LEU A 141 -3.30 2.68 -2.71
C LEU A 141 -1.97 3.19 -3.27
N ALA A 142 -0.95 3.23 -2.43
CA ALA A 142 0.38 3.65 -2.83
C ALA A 142 1.43 2.60 -2.48
N THR A 143 2.26 2.27 -3.46
CA THR A 143 3.53 1.58 -3.31
C THR A 143 4.67 2.51 -3.73
N PRO A 144 5.95 2.19 -3.45
CA PRO A 144 7.06 2.99 -3.94
C PRO A 144 7.09 3.16 -5.46
N GLU A 145 6.62 2.15 -6.20
CA GLU A 145 6.68 2.11 -7.67
C GLU A 145 5.42 2.65 -8.35
N ARG A 146 4.25 2.30 -7.83
CA ARG A 146 2.95 2.57 -8.46
C ARG A 146 1.88 2.91 -7.45
N TRP A 147 0.96 3.78 -7.86
CA TRP A 147 -0.26 4.04 -7.10
C TRP A 147 -1.47 3.53 -7.88
N ALA A 148 -2.48 3.05 -7.16
CA ALA A 148 -3.73 2.56 -7.72
C ALA A 148 -4.90 3.36 -7.16
N LEU A 149 -5.64 4.02 -8.05
CA LEU A 149 -6.87 4.74 -7.73
C LEU A 149 -8.02 3.73 -7.84
N LEU A 150 -8.72 3.49 -6.74
CA LEU A 150 -9.88 2.60 -6.74
C LEU A 150 -11.06 3.28 -7.46
N VAL A 151 -11.73 2.50 -8.29
CA VAL A 151 -12.91 2.90 -9.07
C VAL A 151 -14.02 1.87 -8.94
N ALA A 152 -15.23 2.25 -9.29
CA ALA A 152 -16.35 1.31 -9.39
C ALA A 152 -16.01 0.16 -10.36
N PRO A 153 -16.56 -1.05 -10.14
CA PRO A 153 -16.38 -2.16 -11.05
C PRO A 153 -16.77 -1.80 -12.47
N TYR A 154 -16.00 -2.28 -13.44
CA TYR A 154 -16.28 -2.09 -14.86
C TYR A 154 -16.06 -3.39 -15.63
N SER A 155 -16.76 -3.54 -16.76
CA SER A 155 -16.55 -4.66 -17.67
C SER A 155 -15.47 -4.35 -18.70
N LEU A 156 -14.81 -5.40 -19.23
CA LEU A 156 -13.82 -5.23 -20.32
C LEU A 156 -14.40 -4.56 -21.57
N PRO A 157 -15.64 -4.88 -22.04
CA PRO A 157 -16.25 -4.16 -23.16
C PRO A 157 -16.37 -2.66 -22.85
N ARG A 158 -16.84 -2.29 -21.65
CA ARG A 158 -16.96 -0.89 -21.25
C ARG A 158 -15.62 -0.16 -21.23
N LEU A 159 -14.59 -0.79 -20.70
CA LEU A 159 -13.24 -0.24 -20.73
C LEU A 159 -12.77 -0.06 -22.20
N GLY A 160 -12.99 -1.05 -23.05
CA GLY A 160 -12.65 -0.98 -24.47
C GLY A 160 -13.30 0.21 -25.18
N GLU A 161 -14.60 0.46 -24.94
CA GLU A 161 -15.33 1.63 -25.46
C GLU A 161 -14.68 2.95 -25.02
N LEU A 162 -14.34 3.06 -23.72
CA LEU A 162 -13.74 4.25 -23.15
C LEU A 162 -12.34 4.52 -23.73
N LEU A 163 -11.53 3.48 -23.91
CA LEU A 163 -10.19 3.58 -24.48
C LEU A 163 -10.24 3.94 -25.96
N TYR A 164 -11.17 3.34 -26.73
CA TYR A 164 -11.36 3.62 -28.15
C TYR A 164 -11.81 5.06 -28.43
N ALA A 165 -12.57 5.65 -27.49
CA ALA A 165 -13.02 7.03 -27.60
C ALA A 165 -11.91 8.07 -27.34
N LYS A 166 -10.67 7.64 -27.03
CA LYS A 166 -9.54 8.54 -26.76
C LYS A 166 -8.57 8.55 -27.94
N ASP A 167 -8.09 9.73 -28.33
CA ASP A 167 -7.05 9.87 -29.34
C ASP A 167 -5.72 9.28 -28.89
N HIS A 168 -5.43 9.39 -27.59
CA HIS A 168 -4.21 8.86 -26.98
C HIS A 168 -4.46 8.46 -25.51
N VAL A 169 -4.01 7.26 -25.14
CA VAL A 169 -3.99 6.78 -23.76
C VAL A 169 -2.54 6.48 -23.36
N PRO A 170 -2.01 7.10 -22.30
CA PRO A 170 -0.64 6.85 -21.85
C PRO A 170 -0.40 5.37 -21.55
N GLY A 171 0.62 4.76 -22.17
CA GLY A 171 0.96 3.35 -22.00
C GLY A 171 1.41 2.96 -20.58
N SER A 172 1.66 3.94 -19.71
CA SER A 172 1.97 3.73 -18.30
C SER A 172 0.77 3.39 -17.43
N LEU A 173 -0.45 3.64 -17.91
CA LEU A 173 -1.68 3.24 -17.21
C LEU A 173 -1.85 1.72 -17.25
N ARG A 174 -2.29 1.16 -16.12
CA ARG A 174 -2.71 -0.25 -16.01
C ARG A 174 -4.09 -0.31 -15.40
N PHE A 175 -4.89 -1.24 -15.88
CA PHE A 175 -6.28 -1.41 -15.48
C PHE A 175 -6.42 -2.73 -14.72
N HIS A 176 -7.01 -2.66 -13.51
CA HIS A 176 -7.25 -3.79 -12.64
C HIS A 176 -8.76 -4.02 -12.58
N GLY A 177 -9.26 -4.82 -13.51
CA GLY A 177 -10.65 -5.25 -13.61
C GLY A 177 -10.86 -6.67 -13.08
N GLU A 178 -11.85 -7.38 -13.62
CA GLU A 178 -12.12 -8.77 -13.28
C GLU A 178 -10.89 -9.65 -13.53
N GLY A 179 -10.62 -10.55 -12.57
CA GLY A 179 -9.44 -11.43 -12.58
C GLY A 179 -8.13 -10.76 -12.13
N GLY A 180 -8.16 -9.47 -11.81
CA GLY A 180 -7.03 -8.77 -11.20
C GLY A 180 -7.08 -8.77 -9.67
N TYR A 181 -6.02 -8.24 -9.07
CA TYR A 181 -5.95 -8.06 -7.61
C TYR A 181 -5.06 -6.89 -7.21
N LEU A 182 -5.19 -6.45 -5.95
CA LEU A 182 -4.37 -5.43 -5.33
C LEU A 182 -4.04 -5.81 -3.89
N LEU A 183 -2.82 -5.55 -3.44
CA LEU A 183 -2.45 -5.66 -2.04
C LEU A 183 -3.08 -4.53 -1.23
N LEU A 184 -3.70 -4.87 -0.10
CA LEU A 184 -4.20 -3.89 0.86
C LEU A 184 -3.17 -3.56 1.93
N PRO A 185 -3.09 -2.30 2.40
CA PRO A 185 -2.26 -1.93 3.55
C PRO A 185 -2.70 -2.67 4.83
N PRO A 186 -1.77 -3.01 5.70
CA PRO A 186 -0.35 -2.69 5.72
C PRO A 186 0.54 -3.76 5.06
N SER A 187 0.03 -4.56 4.16
CA SER A 187 0.78 -5.61 3.45
C SER A 187 2.07 -5.06 2.83
N ALA A 188 3.04 -5.96 2.61
CA ALA A 188 4.31 -5.62 2.00
C ALA A 188 4.62 -6.58 0.85
N LYS A 189 5.30 -6.08 -0.17
CA LYS A 189 5.89 -6.82 -1.27
C LYS A 189 7.37 -6.48 -1.39
N GLU A 190 8.09 -7.10 -2.31
CA GLU A 190 9.54 -6.85 -2.49
C GLU A 190 9.86 -5.36 -2.65
N ALA A 191 9.10 -4.64 -3.45
CA ALA A 191 9.27 -3.21 -3.70
C ALA A 191 8.97 -2.31 -2.48
N GLY A 192 8.45 -2.85 -1.38
CA GLY A 192 8.17 -2.13 -0.15
C GLY A 192 6.74 -2.27 0.36
N ARG A 193 6.38 -1.44 1.34
CA ARG A 193 5.05 -1.49 1.97
C ARG A 193 3.99 -0.80 1.13
N VAL A 194 2.80 -1.39 1.15
CA VAL A 194 1.58 -0.76 0.64
C VAL A 194 1.01 0.15 1.73
N ARG A 195 0.59 1.34 1.37
CA ARG A 195 -0.06 2.31 2.27
C ARG A 195 -1.27 2.94 1.59
N TRP A 196 -2.16 3.48 2.40
CA TRP A 196 -3.20 4.37 1.88
C TRP A 196 -2.60 5.77 1.68
N GLU A 197 -2.59 6.25 0.46
CA GLU A 197 -2.38 7.68 0.17
C GLU A 197 -3.67 8.45 0.45
N ARG A 198 -4.79 7.83 0.09
CA ARG A 198 -6.13 8.27 0.46
C ARG A 198 -6.91 7.06 0.95
N PRO A 199 -7.26 6.99 2.24
CA PRO A 199 -8.03 5.86 2.75
C PRO A 199 -9.46 5.87 2.19
N PRO A 200 -10.13 4.71 2.16
CA PRO A 200 -11.54 4.66 1.80
C PRO A 200 -12.38 5.38 2.86
N THR A 201 -13.32 6.20 2.40
CA THR A 201 -14.28 6.85 3.29
C THR A 201 -15.33 5.85 3.76
N ALA A 202 -15.74 5.97 5.01
CA ALA A 202 -16.85 5.18 5.52
C ALA A 202 -18.17 5.77 4.97
N SER A 203 -18.91 4.99 4.19
CA SER A 203 -20.29 5.29 3.80
C SER A 203 -21.21 4.17 4.28
N PRO A 204 -22.43 4.45 4.74
CA PRO A 204 -23.41 3.43 5.08
C PRO A 204 -23.69 2.46 3.92
N ASP A 205 -23.62 2.96 2.68
CA ASP A 205 -23.90 2.19 1.45
C ASP A 205 -22.62 1.66 0.77
N GLY A 206 -21.50 1.60 1.49
CA GLY A 206 -20.19 1.26 0.95
C GLY A 206 -19.41 2.51 0.50
N PRO A 207 -18.15 2.36 0.08
CA PRO A 207 -17.37 3.48 -0.41
C PRO A 207 -17.95 3.96 -1.74
N ALA A 208 -18.19 5.25 -1.84
CA ALA A 208 -18.54 5.88 -3.11
C ALA A 208 -17.28 5.88 -4.01
N LEU A 209 -17.11 4.81 -4.79
CA LEU A 209 -16.04 4.72 -5.77
C LEU A 209 -16.45 5.48 -7.04
N PRO A 210 -15.56 6.30 -7.61
CA PRO A 210 -15.83 7.01 -8.85
C PRO A 210 -15.92 6.03 -10.04
N GLU A 211 -16.67 6.39 -11.06
CA GLU A 211 -16.73 5.67 -12.31
C GLU A 211 -15.37 5.68 -13.02
N VAL A 212 -14.99 4.55 -13.65
CA VAL A 212 -13.71 4.43 -14.34
C VAL A 212 -13.54 5.46 -15.45
N GLY A 213 -14.63 5.81 -16.18
CA GLY A 213 -14.61 6.83 -17.23
C GLY A 213 -14.17 8.18 -16.72
N THR A 214 -14.77 8.64 -15.62
CA THR A 214 -14.45 9.93 -14.99
C THR A 214 -12.97 10.01 -14.58
N VAL A 215 -12.47 8.94 -13.96
CA VAL A 215 -11.06 8.89 -13.52
C VAL A 215 -10.12 8.80 -14.72
N LEU A 216 -10.45 7.99 -15.73
CA LEU A 216 -9.66 7.85 -16.94
C LEU A 216 -9.56 9.17 -17.70
N ASP A 217 -10.68 9.86 -17.92
CA ASP A 217 -10.72 11.16 -18.60
C ASP A 217 -9.77 12.15 -17.92
N ALA A 218 -9.94 12.30 -16.62
CA ALA A 218 -9.15 13.23 -15.82
C ALA A 218 -7.65 12.85 -15.75
N LEU A 219 -7.31 11.54 -15.71
CA LEU A 219 -5.93 11.08 -15.76
C LEU A 219 -5.28 11.34 -17.11
N VAL A 220 -5.98 11.03 -18.21
CA VAL A 220 -5.49 11.25 -19.57
C VAL A 220 -5.24 12.74 -19.81
N ASP A 221 -6.19 13.60 -19.47
CA ASP A 221 -6.05 15.05 -19.61
C ASP A 221 -4.87 15.59 -18.81
N THR A 222 -4.73 15.14 -17.56
CA THR A 222 -3.63 15.56 -16.67
C THR A 222 -2.26 15.09 -17.19
N LEU A 223 -2.15 13.84 -17.61
CA LEU A 223 -0.88 13.27 -18.09
C LEU A 223 -0.47 13.89 -19.42
N ASN A 224 -1.42 14.14 -20.32
CA ASN A 224 -1.16 14.82 -21.60
C ASN A 224 -0.74 16.29 -21.39
N ALA A 225 -1.39 17.01 -20.47
CA ALA A 225 -1.04 18.39 -20.14
C ALA A 225 0.33 18.53 -19.47
N THR A 226 0.80 17.53 -18.75
CA THR A 226 2.08 17.56 -18.01
C THR A 226 3.26 17.01 -18.81
N GLY A 227 3.03 16.47 -20.02
CA GLY A 227 4.09 15.90 -20.88
C GLY A 227 4.83 14.71 -20.26
N VAL A 228 4.28 14.07 -19.23
CA VAL A 228 4.87 12.89 -18.58
C VAL A 228 4.59 11.66 -19.45
N ASN A 229 5.31 11.54 -20.55
CA ASN A 229 5.36 10.32 -21.35
C ASN A 229 6.20 9.27 -20.60
N ALA A 230 5.85 7.99 -20.78
CA ALA A 230 6.47 6.82 -20.15
C ALA A 230 7.99 6.61 -20.44
N THR A 231 8.69 7.62 -20.93
CA THR A 231 10.11 7.57 -21.33
C THR A 231 11.05 8.09 -20.22
N ASP A 232 10.52 8.58 -19.10
CA ASP A 232 11.32 9.17 -18.00
C ASP A 232 11.45 8.24 -16.79
N LEU A 233 11.63 6.92 -17.02
CA LEU A 233 12.02 5.94 -15.99
C LEU A 233 13.16 5.07 -16.48
#